data_81eb6d9d718802f739031a908ccaea95
#
_entry.id   81eb6d9d718802f739031a908ccaea95
#
_cell.length_a   1.000
_cell.length_b   1.000
_cell.length_c   1.000
_cell.angle_alpha   90.00
_cell.angle_beta   90.00
_cell.angle_gamma   90.00
#
_symmetry.space_group_name_H-M   'P 1'
#
loop_
_entity.id
_entity.type
_entity.pdbx_description
1 polymer ?
#
loop_
_entity_poly.entity_id
_entity_poly.type
_entity_poly.pdbx_seq_one_letter_code
_entity_poly.pdbx_strand_id
1 'polypeptide(L)'
;GAVTLNTTGATGHAEVDGGTTILDIAASTVGGNLSLTSGHATGITDSGTVTVGGNLIATNDVSNGDINMGSLAVDGTIALETSGSGGDVTLVNDVGLDFATSNIGGDLTGTATTGNISDSGTLTVTGATEITLGTTPTLTVTDVTSASVDGDTLIILDNSVFTGGIT
;
A
#
# COMPACT_ATOMS: atom_id res chain seq x y z
N GLY A 1 -10.34 18.81 -5.76
CA GLY A 1 -11.43 18.16 -5.00
C GLY A 1 -11.28 16.66 -5.05
N ALA A 2 -11.92 15.97 -4.12
CA ALA A 2 -11.85 14.51 -4.04
C ALA A 2 -12.55 13.83 -5.23
N VAL A 3 -12.03 12.67 -5.62
CA VAL A 3 -12.57 11.83 -6.69
C VAL A 3 -13.41 10.72 -6.07
N THR A 4 -14.59 10.48 -6.62
CA THR A 4 -15.45 9.36 -6.26
C THR A 4 -15.58 8.41 -7.45
N LEU A 5 -15.35 7.11 -7.18
CA LEU A 5 -15.42 6.06 -8.19
C LEU A 5 -16.53 5.07 -7.84
N ASN A 6 -17.27 4.63 -8.86
CA ASN A 6 -18.29 3.60 -8.70
C ASN A 6 -18.33 2.73 -9.94
N THR A 7 -17.70 1.55 -9.85
CA THR A 7 -17.76 0.52 -10.90
C THR A 7 -18.20 -0.81 -10.30
N THR A 8 -18.74 -1.70 -11.10
CA THR A 8 -19.29 -2.98 -10.64
C THR A 8 -18.74 -4.16 -11.43
N GLY A 9 -18.65 -5.32 -10.76
CA GLY A 9 -18.17 -6.56 -11.35
C GLY A 9 -16.64 -6.61 -11.52
N ALA A 10 -16.08 -7.80 -11.61
CA ALA A 10 -14.65 -8.04 -11.67
C ALA A 10 -13.92 -7.38 -12.87
N THR A 11 -14.66 -6.98 -13.90
CA THR A 11 -14.13 -6.23 -15.06
C THR A 11 -14.35 -4.73 -14.96
N GLY A 12 -14.96 -4.25 -13.88
CA GLY A 12 -15.20 -2.83 -13.62
C GLY A 12 -13.94 -2.15 -13.08
N HIS A 13 -12.90 -2.04 -13.92
CA HIS A 13 -11.64 -1.38 -13.57
C HIS A 13 -11.78 0.14 -13.57
N ALA A 14 -10.92 0.81 -12.82
CA ALA A 14 -10.78 2.27 -12.85
C ALA A 14 -9.31 2.67 -12.89
N GLU A 15 -9.05 3.78 -13.57
CA GLU A 15 -7.73 4.41 -13.63
C GLU A 15 -7.91 5.92 -13.43
N VAL A 16 -7.11 6.51 -12.54
CA VAL A 16 -7.14 7.95 -12.25
C VAL A 16 -5.71 8.48 -12.19
N ASP A 17 -5.46 9.50 -13.01
CA ASP A 17 -4.23 10.27 -12.97
C ASP A 17 -4.54 11.69 -12.45
N GLY A 18 -4.00 12.04 -11.30
CA GLY A 18 -4.11 13.35 -10.67
C GLY A 18 -3.20 14.41 -11.30
N GLY A 19 -2.29 13.99 -12.19
CA GLY A 19 -1.27 14.88 -12.74
C GLY A 19 -0.44 15.51 -11.61
N THR A 20 -0.26 16.81 -11.65
CA THR A 20 0.51 17.57 -10.63
C THR A 20 -0.34 18.04 -9.44
N THR A 21 -1.54 17.53 -9.25
CA THR A 21 -2.41 17.86 -8.11
C THR A 21 -2.49 16.71 -7.12
N ILE A 22 -2.80 17.01 -5.86
CA ILE A 22 -3.10 15.99 -4.86
C ILE A 22 -4.25 15.13 -5.38
N LEU A 23 -4.05 13.81 -5.39
CA LEU A 23 -5.09 12.84 -5.74
C LEU A 23 -5.75 12.32 -4.46
N ASP A 24 -6.88 12.88 -4.11
CA ASP A 24 -7.70 12.46 -2.98
C ASP A 24 -8.86 11.59 -3.48
N ILE A 25 -8.94 10.35 -3.01
CA ILE A 25 -10.02 9.42 -3.33
C ILE A 25 -11.03 9.43 -2.17
N ALA A 26 -12.21 9.96 -2.44
CA ALA A 26 -13.33 9.88 -1.50
C ALA A 26 -13.88 8.44 -1.45
N ALA A 27 -14.85 8.22 -0.57
CA ALA A 27 -15.52 6.92 -0.47
C ALA A 27 -15.91 6.38 -1.85
N SER A 28 -15.33 5.25 -2.22
CA SER A 28 -15.37 4.71 -3.59
C SER A 28 -15.54 3.20 -3.59
N THR A 29 -16.13 2.67 -4.66
CA THR A 29 -16.22 1.24 -4.92
C THR A 29 -15.76 0.94 -6.34
N VAL A 30 -14.74 0.10 -6.47
CA VAL A 30 -14.22 -0.39 -7.75
C VAL A 30 -14.32 -1.91 -7.76
N GLY A 31 -15.20 -2.47 -8.59
CA GLY A 31 -15.43 -3.91 -8.61
C GLY A 31 -14.29 -4.73 -9.22
N GLY A 32 -13.45 -4.13 -10.05
CA GLY A 32 -12.22 -4.71 -10.62
C GLY A 32 -10.96 -4.08 -10.03
N ASN A 33 -9.96 -3.84 -10.86
CA ASN A 33 -8.70 -3.23 -10.44
C ASN A 33 -8.79 -1.70 -10.40
N LEU A 34 -8.02 -1.10 -9.51
CA LEU A 34 -7.85 0.35 -9.40
C LEU A 34 -6.38 0.73 -9.65
N SER A 35 -6.16 1.65 -10.57
CA SER A 35 -4.84 2.26 -10.81
C SER A 35 -4.88 3.75 -10.51
N LEU A 36 -3.99 4.21 -9.66
CA LEU A 36 -3.86 5.60 -9.22
C LEU A 36 -2.46 6.11 -9.54
N THR A 37 -2.38 7.30 -10.13
CA THR A 37 -1.12 8.01 -10.38
C THR A 37 -1.21 9.44 -9.88
N SER A 38 -0.15 9.93 -9.24
CA SER A 38 -0.03 11.33 -8.83
C SER A 38 1.42 11.80 -9.01
N GLY A 39 1.58 13.03 -9.50
CA GLY A 39 2.86 13.75 -9.56
C GLY A 39 2.94 14.90 -8.56
N HIS A 40 2.24 14.82 -7.45
CA HIS A 40 2.24 15.83 -6.38
C HIS A 40 3.00 15.34 -5.15
N ALA A 41 3.73 16.22 -4.46
CA ALA A 41 4.52 15.86 -3.28
C ALA A 41 3.68 15.29 -2.12
N THR A 42 2.47 15.77 -1.90
CA THR A 42 1.52 15.14 -0.94
C THR A 42 0.93 13.84 -1.48
N GLY A 43 0.93 13.66 -2.78
CA GLY A 43 0.67 12.43 -3.48
C GLY A 43 -0.76 11.96 -3.53
N ILE A 44 -0.94 10.70 -3.16
CA ILE A 44 -2.21 9.98 -3.19
C ILE A 44 -2.72 9.85 -1.76
N THR A 45 -3.96 10.27 -1.55
CA THR A 45 -4.64 10.18 -0.25
C THR A 45 -6.04 9.59 -0.40
N ASP A 46 -6.62 9.16 0.70
CA ASP A 46 -8.05 8.86 0.77
C ASP A 46 -8.75 9.73 1.83
N SER A 47 -9.95 10.17 1.53
CA SER A 47 -10.84 10.87 2.47
C SER A 47 -12.09 10.06 2.83
N GLY A 48 -12.12 8.80 2.44
CA GLY A 48 -13.18 7.85 2.77
C GLY A 48 -12.79 6.45 2.32
N THR A 49 -13.55 5.43 2.72
CA THR A 49 -13.22 4.04 2.41
C THR A 49 -13.17 3.78 0.91
N VAL A 50 -12.03 3.28 0.44
CA VAL A 50 -11.81 2.87 -0.95
C VAL A 50 -11.87 1.35 -1.04
N THR A 51 -12.99 0.84 -1.56
CA THR A 51 -13.21 -0.60 -1.76
C THR A 51 -12.78 -1.01 -3.15
N VAL A 52 -11.91 -2.02 -3.26
CA VAL A 52 -11.37 -2.55 -4.52
C VAL A 52 -11.51 -4.07 -4.52
N GLY A 53 -12.40 -4.60 -5.38
CA GLY A 53 -12.61 -6.05 -5.50
C GLY A 53 -11.52 -6.79 -6.28
N GLY A 54 -10.57 -6.08 -6.87
CA GLY A 54 -9.38 -6.60 -7.55
C GLY A 54 -8.10 -6.04 -6.94
N ASN A 55 -7.12 -5.74 -7.77
CA ASN A 55 -5.82 -5.25 -7.36
C ASN A 55 -5.78 -3.71 -7.31
N LEU A 56 -4.99 -3.17 -6.38
CA LEU A 56 -4.64 -1.76 -6.33
C LEU A 56 -3.22 -1.55 -6.88
N ILE A 57 -3.06 -0.58 -7.74
CA ILE A 57 -1.76 -0.04 -8.15
C ILE A 57 -1.76 1.44 -7.79
N ALA A 58 -0.80 1.88 -7.00
CA ALA A 58 -0.65 3.29 -6.64
C ALA A 58 0.79 3.75 -6.92
N THR A 59 0.93 4.76 -7.77
CA THR A 59 2.21 5.30 -8.21
C THR A 59 2.27 6.79 -7.90
N ASN A 60 3.29 7.20 -7.16
CA ASN A 60 3.65 8.61 -7.09
C ASN A 60 4.93 8.83 -7.88
N ASP A 61 4.82 9.53 -9.02
CA ASP A 61 5.90 9.69 -9.99
C ASP A 61 6.79 10.92 -9.71
N VAL A 62 6.47 11.73 -8.71
CA VAL A 62 7.36 12.80 -8.25
C VAL A 62 8.28 12.32 -7.13
N SER A 63 9.52 12.77 -7.16
CA SER A 63 10.49 12.46 -6.10
C SER A 63 10.02 13.00 -4.75
N ASN A 64 10.09 12.17 -3.71
CA ASN A 64 9.59 12.42 -2.35
C ASN A 64 8.08 12.70 -2.28
N GLY A 65 7.32 12.11 -3.20
CA GLY A 65 5.86 12.16 -3.14
C GLY A 65 5.29 10.94 -2.43
N ASP A 66 4.32 11.15 -1.55
CA ASP A 66 3.79 10.14 -0.64
C ASP A 66 2.60 9.37 -1.22
N ILE A 67 2.34 8.22 -0.63
CA ILE A 67 1.07 7.49 -0.76
C ILE A 67 0.54 7.28 0.67
N ASN A 68 -0.59 7.89 0.99
CA ASN A 68 -1.20 7.80 2.32
C ASN A 68 -2.68 7.43 2.18
N MET A 69 -2.96 6.13 2.29
CA MET A 69 -4.30 5.58 2.16
C MET A 69 -4.67 4.79 3.43
N GLY A 70 -5.32 5.48 4.35
CA GLY A 70 -5.65 5.01 5.68
C GLY A 70 -6.99 4.27 5.81
N SER A 71 -7.74 4.12 4.74
CA SER A 71 -9.07 3.50 4.77
C SER A 71 -9.35 2.67 3.52
N LEU A 72 -8.60 1.59 3.37
CA LEU A 72 -8.70 0.66 2.24
C LEU A 72 -9.50 -0.59 2.59
N ALA A 73 -10.18 -1.15 1.58
CA ALA A 73 -10.77 -2.48 1.55
C ALA A 73 -10.42 -3.13 0.20
N VAL A 74 -9.16 -3.57 0.05
CA VAL A 74 -8.63 -4.17 -1.17
C VAL A 74 -8.59 -5.69 -1.01
N ASP A 75 -9.35 -6.41 -1.83
CA ASP A 75 -9.41 -7.88 -1.78
C ASP A 75 -8.21 -8.56 -2.49
N GLY A 76 -7.59 -7.88 -3.43
CA GLY A 76 -6.48 -8.40 -4.23
C GLY A 76 -5.10 -7.92 -3.74
N THR A 77 -4.14 -7.90 -4.65
CA THR A 77 -2.77 -7.45 -4.38
C THR A 77 -2.64 -5.94 -4.43
N ILE A 78 -1.62 -5.42 -3.74
CA ILE A 78 -1.29 -3.99 -3.72
C ILE A 78 0.12 -3.79 -4.25
N ALA A 79 0.24 -3.04 -5.34
CA ALA A 79 1.52 -2.62 -5.93
C ALA A 79 1.75 -1.13 -5.69
N LEU A 80 2.94 -0.78 -5.23
CA LEU A 80 3.29 0.57 -4.79
C LEU A 80 4.58 1.04 -5.47
N GLU A 81 4.58 2.28 -5.93
CA GLU A 81 5.76 2.91 -6.51
C GLU A 81 5.91 4.33 -5.96
N THR A 82 6.98 4.59 -5.23
CA THR A 82 7.43 5.93 -4.84
C THR A 82 8.92 6.08 -5.05
N SER A 83 9.42 7.30 -5.08
CA SER A 83 10.84 7.57 -5.31
C SER A 83 11.37 8.69 -4.40
N GLY A 84 12.69 8.64 -4.13
CA GLY A 84 13.35 9.56 -3.19
C GLY A 84 13.14 9.16 -1.74
N SER A 85 14.04 9.56 -0.86
CA SER A 85 14.07 9.16 0.55
C SER A 85 12.91 9.70 1.40
N GLY A 86 12.10 10.59 0.86
CA GLY A 86 10.87 11.09 1.48
C GLY A 86 9.61 10.65 0.73
N GLY A 87 9.71 9.64 -0.14
CA GLY A 87 8.56 9.03 -0.81
C GLY A 87 7.97 7.93 0.06
N ASP A 88 7.27 8.34 1.13
CA ASP A 88 6.78 7.43 2.16
C ASP A 88 5.43 6.81 1.77
N VAL A 89 5.19 5.62 2.30
CA VAL A 89 3.93 4.92 2.11
C VAL A 89 3.29 4.59 3.44
N THR A 90 2.04 4.98 3.61
CA THR A 90 1.18 4.55 4.72
C THR A 90 -0.10 3.91 4.18
N LEU A 91 -0.36 2.67 4.57
CA LEU A 91 -1.56 1.93 4.20
C LEU A 91 -2.25 1.33 5.41
N VAL A 92 -3.57 1.43 5.44
CA VAL A 92 -4.42 0.65 6.34
C VAL A 92 -5.47 -0.08 5.51
N ASN A 93 -5.40 -1.41 5.46
CA ASN A 93 -6.38 -2.24 4.78
C ASN A 93 -7.25 -2.99 5.80
N ASP A 94 -8.55 -3.04 5.60
CA ASP A 94 -9.48 -3.70 6.54
C ASP A 94 -9.48 -5.23 6.43
N VAL A 95 -8.91 -5.75 5.36
CA VAL A 95 -8.62 -7.17 5.13
C VAL A 95 -7.09 -7.40 5.19
N GLY A 96 -6.60 -8.52 4.70
CA GLY A 96 -5.15 -8.77 4.61
C GLY A 96 -4.42 -7.78 3.69
N LEU A 97 -3.11 -7.73 3.80
CA LEU A 97 -2.24 -7.05 2.83
C LEU A 97 -1.46 -8.10 2.04
N ASP A 98 -1.56 -8.07 0.72
CA ASP A 98 -0.69 -8.82 -0.16
C ASP A 98 0.09 -7.85 -1.06
N PHE A 99 1.37 -7.65 -0.73
CA PHE A 99 2.23 -6.77 -1.51
C PHE A 99 2.64 -7.47 -2.81
N ALA A 100 2.19 -6.93 -3.95
CA ALA A 100 2.77 -7.25 -5.24
C ALA A 100 4.13 -6.56 -5.39
N THR A 101 4.81 -6.77 -6.53
CA THR A 101 6.07 -6.08 -6.80
C THR A 101 5.93 -4.58 -6.56
N SER A 102 6.71 -4.07 -5.61
CA SER A 102 6.64 -2.70 -5.12
C SER A 102 8.04 -2.13 -4.90
N ASN A 103 8.17 -0.82 -5.12
CA ASN A 103 9.41 -0.10 -4.88
C ASN A 103 9.10 1.21 -4.13
N ILE A 104 9.56 1.30 -2.90
CA ILE A 104 9.28 2.41 -1.98
C ILE A 104 10.59 3.12 -1.67
N GLY A 105 10.68 4.40 -2.06
CA GLY A 105 11.88 5.21 -1.90
C GLY A 105 12.13 5.71 -0.48
N GLY A 106 11.07 5.86 0.32
CA GLY A 106 11.10 6.24 1.73
C GLY A 106 10.73 5.10 2.65
N ASP A 107 9.94 5.41 3.68
CA ASP A 107 9.47 4.48 4.70
C ASP A 107 8.16 3.80 4.30
N LEU A 108 7.93 2.58 4.79
CA LEU A 108 6.67 1.85 4.64
C LEU A 108 6.02 1.62 6.00
N THR A 109 4.80 2.10 6.16
CA THR A 109 3.91 1.72 7.26
C THR A 109 2.69 0.98 6.69
N GLY A 110 2.58 -0.30 7.00
CA GLY A 110 1.50 -1.16 6.53
C GLY A 110 0.69 -1.76 7.68
N THR A 111 -0.63 -1.57 7.67
CA THR A 111 -1.53 -2.15 8.66
C THR A 111 -2.59 -3.01 7.97
N ALA A 112 -2.70 -4.27 8.38
CA ALA A 112 -3.87 -5.11 8.09
C ALA A 112 -4.74 -5.19 9.34
N THR A 113 -5.97 -4.70 9.30
CA THR A 113 -6.85 -4.73 10.49
C THR A 113 -7.41 -6.13 10.74
N THR A 114 -7.55 -6.92 9.71
CA THR A 114 -7.88 -8.35 9.78
C THR A 114 -7.08 -9.11 8.72
N GLY A 115 -7.02 -10.43 8.82
CA GLY A 115 -6.35 -11.27 7.83
C GLY A 115 -4.82 -11.29 7.96
N ASN A 116 -4.15 -11.74 6.93
CA ASN A 116 -2.71 -11.96 6.90
C ASN A 116 -2.00 -10.83 6.13
N ILE A 117 -0.70 -10.69 6.38
CA ILE A 117 0.18 -9.91 5.51
C ILE A 117 1.10 -10.88 4.78
N SER A 118 1.17 -10.75 3.48
CA SER A 118 2.00 -11.56 2.58
C SER A 118 2.59 -10.67 1.48
N ASP A 119 3.58 -11.19 0.79
CA ASP A 119 4.07 -10.65 -0.47
C ASP A 119 3.94 -11.71 -1.57
N SER A 120 3.36 -11.32 -2.68
CA SER A 120 3.29 -12.14 -3.90
C SER A 120 4.26 -11.64 -4.98
N GLY A 121 5.02 -10.59 -4.67
CA GLY A 121 6.07 -10.01 -5.53
C GLY A 121 7.24 -9.49 -4.71
N THR A 122 8.24 -8.95 -5.37
CA THR A 122 9.38 -8.33 -4.67
C THR A 122 8.96 -7.01 -4.04
N LEU A 123 9.10 -6.90 -2.72
CA LEU A 123 8.91 -5.64 -1.99
C LEU A 123 10.29 -5.03 -1.68
N THR A 124 10.58 -3.88 -2.28
CA THR A 124 11.79 -3.11 -2.02
C THR A 124 11.44 -1.84 -1.26
N VAL A 125 12.00 -1.65 -0.08
CA VAL A 125 11.84 -0.45 0.74
C VAL A 125 13.23 0.10 1.04
N THR A 126 13.47 1.38 0.72
CA THR A 126 14.78 2.01 0.99
C THR A 126 14.90 2.49 2.43
N GLY A 127 13.81 2.95 3.01
CA GLY A 127 13.73 3.42 4.39
C GLY A 127 13.32 2.33 5.39
N ALA A 128 12.76 2.75 6.51
CA ALA A 128 12.26 1.86 7.55
C ALA A 128 10.96 1.17 7.13
N THR A 129 10.71 -0.02 7.66
CA THR A 129 9.46 -0.75 7.45
C THR A 129 8.79 -1.05 8.78
N GLU A 130 7.55 -0.59 8.95
CA GLU A 130 6.69 -0.92 10.07
C GLU A 130 5.46 -1.67 9.57
N ILE A 131 5.23 -2.87 10.11
CA ILE A 131 4.10 -3.71 9.77
C ILE A 131 3.28 -3.98 11.02
N THR A 132 2.00 -3.62 10.97
CA THR A 132 1.04 -3.85 12.05
C THR A 132 -0.02 -4.84 11.61
N LEU A 133 -0.29 -5.81 12.47
CA LEU A 133 -1.30 -6.85 12.26
C LEU A 133 -2.42 -6.71 13.28
N GLY A 134 -3.65 -6.84 12.82
CA GLY A 134 -4.84 -6.87 13.68
C GLY A 134 -4.99 -8.18 14.46
N THR A 135 -6.17 -8.55 14.87
CA THR A 135 -6.47 -9.47 15.95
C THR A 135 -6.15 -10.96 15.74
N THR A 136 -5.72 -11.43 14.56
CA THR A 136 -5.30 -12.83 14.32
C THR A 136 -4.28 -12.92 13.18
N PRO A 137 -3.02 -12.59 13.42
CA PRO A 137 -2.10 -12.41 12.32
C PRO A 137 -1.25 -13.64 12.00
N THR A 138 -1.05 -13.88 10.72
CA THR A 138 0.14 -14.58 10.22
C THR A 138 0.86 -13.64 9.27
N LEU A 139 2.07 -13.25 9.60
CA LEU A 139 2.96 -12.55 8.67
C LEU A 139 3.75 -13.61 7.90
N THR A 140 3.56 -13.69 6.59
CA THR A 140 4.38 -14.50 5.70
C THR A 140 5.06 -13.55 4.72
N VAL A 141 6.37 -13.37 4.91
CA VAL A 141 7.19 -12.54 4.04
C VAL A 141 8.20 -13.46 3.37
N THR A 142 8.11 -13.63 2.07
CA THR A 142 8.94 -14.61 1.34
C THR A 142 10.10 -13.96 0.59
N ASP A 143 9.98 -12.72 0.16
CA ASP A 143 10.99 -12.01 -0.60
C ASP A 143 10.99 -10.51 -0.30
N VAL A 144 11.40 -10.13 0.91
CA VAL A 144 11.73 -8.72 1.20
C VAL A 144 13.20 -8.50 0.88
N THR A 145 13.45 -7.84 -0.22
CA THR A 145 14.78 -7.34 -0.52
C THR A 145 14.81 -5.86 -0.15
N SER A 146 15.23 -5.56 1.07
CA SER A 146 15.55 -4.18 1.39
C SER A 146 16.90 -3.84 0.78
N ALA A 147 16.97 -2.77 0.03
CA ALA A 147 18.20 -2.32 -0.62
C ALA A 147 19.24 -1.77 0.40
N SER A 148 18.87 -1.54 1.63
CA SER A 148 19.77 -1.13 2.71
C SER A 148 19.12 -1.35 4.06
N VAL A 149 19.57 -2.35 4.79
CA VAL A 149 19.31 -2.47 6.23
C VAL A 149 20.52 -1.88 6.95
N ASP A 150 20.79 -0.60 6.73
CA ASP A 150 21.83 0.08 7.48
C ASP A 150 21.25 0.66 8.76
N GLY A 151 21.12 -0.21 9.75
CA GLY A 151 20.74 0.18 11.10
C GLY A 151 19.24 0.33 11.35
N ASP A 152 18.38 -0.05 10.42
CA ASP A 152 16.95 0.12 10.55
C ASP A 152 16.29 -1.06 11.25
N THR A 153 15.27 -0.76 12.03
CA THR A 153 14.58 -1.71 12.88
C THR A 153 13.28 -2.13 12.23
N LEU A 154 13.10 -3.43 11.96
CA LEU A 154 11.80 -3.99 11.72
C LEU A 154 11.05 -4.01 13.06
N ILE A 155 10.07 -3.13 13.23
CA ILE A 155 9.24 -3.09 14.42
C ILE A 155 7.96 -3.87 14.13
N ILE A 156 7.78 -4.95 14.85
CA ILE A 156 6.57 -5.76 14.76
C ILE A 156 5.81 -5.58 16.06
N LEU A 157 4.66 -4.97 15.93
CA LEU A 157 3.78 -4.71 17.06
C LEU A 157 2.62 -5.71 17.07
N ASP A 158 2.45 -6.33 18.24
CA ASP A 158 1.33 -7.17 18.66
C ASP A 158 1.29 -8.60 18.11
N ASN A 159 1.38 -9.58 19.03
CA ASN A 159 1.08 -11.02 18.96
C ASN A 159 1.39 -11.78 17.65
N SER A 160 2.34 -11.30 16.87
CA SER A 160 2.71 -11.90 15.59
C SER A 160 3.54 -13.16 15.79
N VAL A 161 3.16 -14.23 15.12
CA VAL A 161 3.94 -15.48 15.08
C VAL A 161 4.68 -15.54 13.76
N PHE A 162 6.00 -15.44 13.80
CA PHE A 162 6.84 -15.68 12.62
C PHE A 162 7.03 -17.15 12.43
N THR A 163 6.56 -17.70 11.32
CA THR A 163 6.81 -19.10 10.93
C THR A 163 8.01 -19.25 10.00
N GLY A 164 8.62 -18.15 9.58
CA GLY A 164 9.90 -18.12 8.84
C GLY A 164 10.97 -17.40 9.66
N GLY A 165 12.24 -17.71 9.40
CA GLY A 165 13.34 -17.02 10.08
C GLY A 165 13.46 -15.57 9.59
N ILE A 166 13.66 -14.65 10.53
CA ILE A 166 14.14 -13.30 10.21
C ILE A 166 15.67 -13.42 10.10
N THR A 167 16.20 -13.16 8.92
CA THR A 167 17.65 -13.14 8.67
C THR A 167 18.10 -11.74 8.33
#